data_ba43db72d9dc2885edeae963db215bfc
#
_entry.id   ba43db72d9dc2885edeae963db215bfc
#
_cell.length_a   1.000
_cell.length_b   1.000
_cell.length_c   1.000
_cell.angle_alpha   90.00
_cell.angle_beta   90.00
_cell.angle_gamma   90.00
#
_symmetry.space_group_name_H-M   'P 1'
#
loop_
_entity.id
_entity.type
_entity.pdbx_description
1 polymer ?
#
loop_
_entity_poly.entity_id
_entity_poly.type
_entity_poly.pdbx_seq_one_letter_code
_entity_poly.pdbx_strand_id
1 'polypeptide(L)'
;MGYIGGKSESPTYEEVCQQANGEGHTEAIRIVFDPQIISFEALMERFFFEATPNIRRVQYRSSVWTQSPLQAEIASRVSQRYPGKDAGAVLVFTDNKPFYEAEDWHQKYYEKQCTPRLCRRLL
;
A
#
# COMPACT_ATOMS: atom_id res chain seq x y z
N MET A 1 -2.38 7.65 -4.37
CA MET A 1 -1.98 6.38 -4.98
C MET A 1 -0.73 6.58 -5.81
N GLY A 2 0.13 5.60 -5.88
CA GLY A 2 1.37 5.68 -6.65
C GLY A 2 2.06 4.34 -6.77
N TYR A 3 3.33 4.38 -7.14
CA TYR A 3 4.16 3.22 -7.44
C TYR A 3 5.44 3.25 -6.63
N ILE A 4 5.87 2.10 -6.09
CA ILE A 4 7.05 2.01 -5.24
C ILE A 4 7.79 0.68 -5.45
N GLY A 5 9.08 0.68 -5.24
CA GLY A 5 9.92 -0.50 -5.11
C GLY A 5 10.55 -1.03 -6.39
N GLY A 6 10.12 -0.57 -7.57
CA GLY A 6 10.72 -0.95 -8.85
C GLY A 6 12.01 -0.18 -9.17
N LYS A 7 12.61 -0.52 -10.30
CA LYS A 7 13.88 0.07 -10.74
C LYS A 7 13.73 1.32 -11.62
N SER A 8 12.64 1.42 -12.39
CA SER A 8 12.41 2.55 -13.28
C SER A 8 12.07 3.81 -12.50
N GLU A 9 12.55 4.96 -13.00
CA GLU A 9 12.19 6.27 -12.48
C GLU A 9 10.90 6.77 -13.15
N SER A 10 10.00 7.36 -12.37
CA SER A 10 8.73 7.93 -12.87
C SER A 10 7.91 6.98 -13.76
N PRO A 11 7.62 5.75 -13.30
CA PRO A 11 6.92 4.76 -14.10
C PRO A 11 5.50 5.20 -14.44
N THR A 12 5.02 4.82 -15.63
CA THR A 12 3.62 4.94 -16.02
C THR A 12 2.83 3.71 -15.59
N TYR A 13 1.50 3.82 -15.53
CA TYR A 13 0.61 2.70 -15.26
C TYR A 13 0.83 1.52 -16.22
N GLU A 14 1.00 1.82 -17.51
CA GLU A 14 1.24 0.80 -18.53
C GLU A 14 2.54 0.03 -18.29
N GLU A 15 3.61 0.74 -17.92
CA GLU A 15 4.89 0.12 -17.58
C GLU A 15 4.76 -0.76 -16.34
N VAL A 16 4.05 -0.31 -15.31
CA VAL A 16 3.82 -1.10 -14.08
C VAL A 16 3.02 -2.38 -14.38
N CYS A 17 2.02 -2.31 -15.25
CA CYS A 17 1.24 -3.46 -15.68
C CYS A 17 2.03 -4.48 -16.49
N GLN A 18 3.02 -4.03 -17.27
CA GLN A 18 3.81 -4.86 -18.18
C GLN A 18 5.08 -5.43 -17.53
N GLN A 19 5.48 -4.90 -16.39
CA GLN A 19 6.71 -5.33 -15.73
C GLN A 19 6.64 -6.79 -15.29
N ALA A 20 7.57 -7.57 -15.82
CA ALA A 20 7.70 -8.97 -15.49
C ALA A 20 8.25 -9.17 -14.06
N ASN A 21 7.80 -10.21 -13.46
CA ASN A 21 8.17 -10.84 -12.19
C ASN A 21 9.43 -10.33 -11.47
N GLY A 22 9.22 -9.73 -10.30
CA GLY A 22 10.24 -9.58 -9.26
C GLY A 22 10.97 -8.23 -9.23
N GLU A 23 11.00 -7.46 -10.32
CA GLU A 23 11.75 -6.20 -10.40
C GLU A 23 10.87 -4.96 -10.61
N GLY A 24 9.57 -5.15 -10.67
CA GLY A 24 8.59 -4.11 -10.99
C GLY A 24 8.13 -3.31 -9.77
N HIS A 25 7.46 -2.22 -10.08
CA HIS A 25 6.79 -1.40 -9.07
C HIS A 25 5.55 -2.09 -8.51
N THR A 26 5.28 -1.80 -7.24
CA THR A 26 4.03 -2.16 -6.56
C THR A 26 3.11 -0.95 -6.53
N GLU A 27 1.84 -1.15 -6.83
CA GLU A 27 0.82 -0.13 -6.59
C GLU A 27 0.63 0.05 -5.09
N ALA A 28 0.72 1.28 -4.62
CA ALA A 28 0.67 1.59 -3.20
C ALA A 28 -0.12 2.88 -2.94
N ILE A 29 -0.60 3.01 -1.73
CA ILE A 29 -1.09 4.28 -1.21
C ILE A 29 -0.07 4.87 -0.24
N ARG A 30 0.17 6.16 -0.36
CA ARG A 30 0.92 6.92 0.64
C ARG A 30 -0.06 7.61 1.57
N ILE A 31 0.07 7.33 2.85
CA ILE A 31 -0.77 7.91 3.90
C ILE A 31 0.06 8.92 4.67
N VAL A 32 -0.39 10.18 4.65
CA VAL A 32 0.11 11.23 5.53
C VAL A 32 -0.88 11.36 6.68
N PHE A 33 -0.41 11.21 7.90
CA PHE A 33 -1.26 11.19 9.09
C PHE A 33 -0.66 12.01 10.23
N ASP A 34 -1.52 12.51 11.11
CA ASP A 34 -1.14 13.16 12.37
C ASP A 34 -1.11 12.10 13.48
N PRO A 35 0.07 11.80 14.06
CA PRO A 35 0.19 10.79 15.10
C PRO A 35 -0.54 11.14 16.41
N GLN A 36 -0.97 12.39 16.59
CA GLN A 36 -1.83 12.80 17.70
C GLN A 36 -3.30 12.42 17.47
N ILE A 37 -3.72 12.24 16.21
CA ILE A 37 -5.08 11.85 15.84
C ILE A 37 -5.18 10.34 15.68
N ILE A 38 -4.24 9.73 14.98
CA ILE A 38 -4.18 8.28 14.76
C ILE A 38 -2.74 7.80 14.85
N SER A 39 -2.50 6.73 15.59
CA SER A 39 -1.16 6.14 15.67
C SER A 39 -0.82 5.30 14.44
N PHE A 40 0.48 5.11 14.17
CA PHE A 40 0.92 4.17 13.15
C PHE A 40 0.46 2.73 13.45
N GLU A 41 0.44 2.33 14.73
CA GLU A 41 -0.07 1.03 15.14
C GLU A 41 -1.54 0.85 14.76
N ALA A 42 -2.39 1.86 15.00
CA ALA A 42 -3.80 1.81 14.61
C ALA A 42 -3.99 1.72 13.09
N LEU A 43 -3.13 2.40 12.30
CA LEU A 43 -3.11 2.25 10.85
C LEU A 43 -2.75 0.83 10.43
N MET A 44 -1.75 0.22 11.07
CA MET A 44 -1.35 -1.16 10.80
C MET A 44 -2.43 -2.16 11.19
N GLU A 45 -3.10 -1.98 12.33
CA GLU A 45 -4.24 -2.79 12.74
C GLU A 45 -5.33 -2.80 11.65
N ARG A 46 -5.67 -1.62 11.14
CA ARG A 46 -6.66 -1.48 10.07
C ARG A 46 -6.20 -2.13 8.77
N PHE A 47 -4.94 -1.91 8.38
CA PHE A 47 -4.37 -2.50 7.19
C PHE A 47 -4.39 -4.04 7.26
N PHE A 48 -3.86 -4.63 8.30
CA PHE A 48 -3.80 -6.09 8.43
C PHE A 48 -5.19 -6.72 8.60
N PHE A 49 -6.12 -6.01 9.22
CA PHE A 49 -7.50 -6.49 9.30
C PHE A 49 -8.14 -6.64 7.92
N GLU A 50 -7.95 -5.67 7.04
CA GLU A 50 -8.58 -5.64 5.72
C GLU A 50 -7.76 -6.32 4.61
N ALA A 51 -6.45 -6.40 4.76
CA ALA A 51 -5.58 -6.93 3.71
C ALA A 51 -5.94 -8.36 3.33
N THR A 52 -6.10 -8.60 2.04
CA THR A 52 -6.13 -9.95 1.47
C THR A 52 -4.75 -10.28 0.93
N PRO A 53 -4.01 -11.22 1.54
CA PRO A 53 -2.63 -11.49 1.16
C PRO A 53 -2.48 -11.88 -0.30
N ASN A 54 -1.63 -11.18 -1.03
CA ASN A 54 -1.26 -11.47 -2.40
C ASN A 54 0.23 -11.18 -2.59
N ILE A 55 0.99 -12.20 -2.92
CA ILE A 55 2.42 -12.10 -3.20
C ILE A 55 2.78 -12.57 -4.62
N ARG A 56 1.80 -13.03 -5.41
CA ARG A 56 2.02 -13.64 -6.71
C ARG A 56 2.40 -12.63 -7.80
N ARG A 57 1.83 -11.42 -7.74
CA ARG A 57 2.12 -10.36 -8.69
C ARG A 57 2.75 -9.19 -7.96
N VAL A 58 3.92 -8.75 -8.41
CA VAL A 58 4.64 -7.61 -7.82
C VAL A 58 3.78 -6.35 -7.82
N GLN A 59 3.05 -6.10 -8.89
CA GLN A 59 2.13 -4.97 -9.02
C GLN A 59 1.10 -4.91 -7.87
N TYR A 60 0.55 -6.04 -7.46
CA TYR A 60 -0.54 -6.14 -6.47
C TYR A 60 -0.12 -6.81 -5.17
N ARG A 61 1.16 -6.94 -4.91
CA ARG A 61 1.61 -7.62 -3.68
C ARG A 61 1.16 -6.86 -2.44
N SER A 62 0.73 -7.61 -1.44
CA SER A 62 0.42 -7.06 -0.13
C SER A 62 1.72 -6.69 0.58
N SER A 63 1.91 -5.41 0.85
CA SER A 63 3.15 -4.91 1.43
C SER A 63 2.96 -3.63 2.23
N VAL A 64 3.84 -3.43 3.20
CA VAL A 64 4.00 -2.20 3.97
C VAL A 64 5.39 -1.64 3.71
N TRP A 65 5.48 -0.39 3.32
CA TRP A 65 6.72 0.34 3.07
C TRP A 65 6.93 1.33 4.20
N THR A 66 7.82 0.99 5.11
CA THR A 66 8.06 1.76 6.33
C THR A 66 9.10 2.84 6.11
N GLN A 67 8.96 3.94 6.86
CA GLN A 67 9.84 5.10 6.77
C GLN A 67 10.88 5.15 7.92
N SER A 68 10.78 4.24 8.88
CA SER A 68 11.70 4.16 10.01
C SER A 68 11.78 2.74 10.58
N PRO A 69 12.87 2.40 11.30
CA PRO A 69 12.97 1.12 12.00
C PRO A 69 11.84 0.88 13.01
N LEU A 70 11.39 1.93 13.69
CA LEU A 70 10.26 1.83 14.63
C LEU A 70 8.95 1.45 13.92
N GLN A 71 8.68 2.04 12.76
CA GLN A 71 7.52 1.65 11.95
C GLN A 71 7.62 0.18 11.51
N ALA A 72 8.80 -0.28 11.11
CA ALA A 72 9.02 -1.67 10.73
C ALA A 72 8.77 -2.64 11.89
N GLU A 73 9.24 -2.30 13.08
CA GLU A 73 8.99 -3.08 14.28
C GLU A 73 7.49 -3.17 14.61
N ILE A 74 6.80 -2.02 14.59
CA ILE A 74 5.35 -1.97 14.86
C ILE A 74 4.58 -2.78 13.81
N ALA A 75 4.88 -2.61 12.52
CA ALA A 75 4.21 -3.35 11.45
C ALA A 75 4.40 -4.87 11.62
N SER A 76 5.62 -5.32 11.91
CA SER A 76 5.92 -6.73 12.15
C SER A 76 5.20 -7.28 13.39
N ARG A 77 5.16 -6.51 14.47
CA ARG A 77 4.47 -6.90 15.70
C ARG A 77 2.96 -7.01 15.49
N VAL A 78 2.36 -6.06 14.81
CA VAL A 78 0.92 -6.07 14.52
C VAL A 78 0.55 -7.25 13.61
N SER A 79 1.36 -7.54 12.59
CA SER A 79 1.10 -8.64 11.67
C SER A 79 0.93 -9.99 12.37
N GLN A 80 1.63 -10.21 13.48
CA GLN A 80 1.55 -11.44 14.27
C GLN A 80 0.17 -11.68 14.92
N ARG A 81 -0.65 -10.62 15.03
CA ARG A 81 -2.02 -10.71 15.55
C ARG A 81 -3.02 -11.21 14.49
N TYR A 82 -2.60 -11.29 13.24
CA TYR A 82 -3.45 -11.66 12.10
C TYR A 82 -2.92 -12.94 11.45
N PRO A 83 -3.42 -14.12 11.84
CA PRO A 83 -3.00 -15.40 11.26
C PRO A 83 -3.13 -15.41 9.73
N GLY A 84 -2.08 -15.89 9.05
CA GLY A 84 -2.01 -15.92 7.59
C GLY A 84 -1.67 -14.58 6.93
N LYS A 85 -1.39 -13.54 7.72
CA LYS A 85 -0.97 -12.21 7.23
C LYS A 85 0.40 -11.79 7.78
N ASP A 86 1.14 -12.73 8.31
CA ASP A 86 2.49 -12.58 8.84
C ASP A 86 3.55 -12.57 7.73
N ALA A 87 4.81 -12.58 8.14
CA ALA A 87 5.95 -12.57 7.25
C ALA A 87 5.86 -13.68 6.18
N GLY A 88 5.90 -13.29 4.91
CA GLY A 88 5.72 -14.17 3.76
C GLY A 88 4.35 -14.04 3.06
N ALA A 89 3.31 -13.63 3.78
CA ALA A 89 2.00 -13.33 3.20
C ALA A 89 1.81 -11.82 2.95
N VAL A 90 2.35 -10.99 3.86
CA VAL A 90 2.46 -9.53 3.72
C VAL A 90 3.92 -9.14 3.95
N LEU A 91 4.52 -8.45 3.00
CA LEU A 91 5.93 -8.07 3.06
C LEU A 91 6.09 -6.72 3.76
N VAL A 92 7.04 -6.62 4.67
CA VAL A 92 7.42 -5.36 5.30
C VAL A 92 8.79 -4.94 4.76
N PHE A 93 8.81 -3.84 4.01
CA PHE A 93 10.03 -3.28 3.43
C PHE A 93 10.55 -2.13 4.29
N THR A 94 11.85 -2.15 4.54
CA THR A 94 12.56 -1.15 5.34
C THR A 94 13.48 -0.27 4.50
N ASP A 95 13.68 -0.63 3.24
CA ASP A 95 14.47 0.15 2.31
C ASP A 95 13.69 1.39 1.85
N ASN A 96 14.31 2.54 1.99
CA ASN A 96 13.70 3.83 1.64
C ASN A 96 13.68 4.01 0.12
N LYS A 97 12.74 3.32 -0.55
CA LYS A 97 12.55 3.46 -1.99
C LYS A 97 11.72 4.70 -2.32
N PRO A 98 11.98 5.36 -3.45
CA PRO A 98 11.18 6.49 -3.89
C PRO A 98 9.74 6.05 -4.21
N PHE A 99 8.81 6.88 -3.82
CA PHE A 99 7.39 6.75 -4.17
C PHE A 99 7.09 7.69 -5.33
N TYR A 100 6.60 7.15 -6.41
CA TYR A 100 6.18 7.90 -7.60
C TYR A 100 4.67 8.01 -7.60
N GLU A 101 4.17 9.24 -7.67
CA GLU A 101 2.72 9.49 -7.70
C GLU A 101 2.13 8.98 -9.02
N ALA A 102 1.02 8.25 -8.93
CA ALA A 102 0.31 7.78 -10.10
C ALA A 102 -0.44 8.91 -10.78
N GLU A 103 -0.83 8.68 -12.01
CA GLU A 103 -1.55 9.63 -12.87
C GLU A 103 -2.86 10.11 -12.20
N ASP A 104 -3.29 11.31 -12.56
CA ASP A 104 -4.44 11.99 -11.94
C ASP A 104 -5.73 11.18 -11.95
N TRP A 105 -5.98 10.38 -12.98
CA TRP A 105 -7.19 9.55 -13.05
C TRP A 105 -7.23 8.43 -12.00
N HIS A 106 -6.07 8.01 -11.46
CA HIS A 106 -5.99 7.04 -10.38
C HIS A 106 -6.18 7.66 -9.00
N GLN A 107 -5.97 8.98 -8.88
CA GLN A 107 -6.12 9.67 -7.61
C GLN A 107 -7.60 9.82 -7.26
N LYS A 108 -7.98 9.48 -6.03
CA LYS A 108 -9.36 9.62 -5.53
C LYS A 108 -10.42 9.02 -6.46
N TYR A 109 -10.12 7.87 -7.03
CA TYR A 109 -10.94 7.20 -8.05
C TYR A 109 -12.40 7.07 -7.65
N TYR A 110 -12.67 6.59 -6.45
CA TYR A 110 -14.03 6.43 -5.95
C TYR A 110 -14.75 7.74 -5.71
N GLU A 111 -14.05 8.77 -5.25
CA GLU A 111 -14.64 10.09 -5.05
C GLU A 111 -15.09 10.71 -6.39
N LYS A 112 -14.28 10.54 -7.44
CA LYS A 112 -14.59 11.05 -8.78
C LYS A 112 -15.76 10.33 -9.45
N GLN A 113 -15.98 9.06 -9.10
CA GLN A 113 -17.09 8.26 -9.62
C GLN A 113 -18.35 8.34 -8.75
N CYS A 114 -18.24 8.91 -7.56
CA CYS A 114 -19.34 8.98 -6.64
C CYS A 114 -20.34 10.06 -7.08
N THR A 115 -21.41 9.64 -7.73
CA THR A 115 -22.59 10.50 -7.85
C THR A 115 -23.30 10.57 -6.49
N PRO A 116 -24.02 11.67 -6.16
CA PRO A 116 -24.69 11.83 -4.87
C PRO A 116 -25.61 10.66 -4.47
N ARG A 117 -26.07 9.86 -5.43
CA ARG A 117 -26.90 8.67 -5.20
C ARG A 117 -26.09 7.41 -4.81
N LEU A 118 -24.84 7.31 -5.26
CA LEU A 118 -23.99 6.15 -4.96
C LEU A 118 -23.26 6.28 -3.62
N CYS A 119 -22.88 7.51 -3.25
CA CYS A 119 -22.21 7.77 -1.97
C CYS A 119 -23.06 7.45 -0.75
N ARG A 120 -24.40 7.56 -0.85
CA ARG A 120 -25.31 7.19 0.25
C ARG A 120 -25.37 5.69 0.54
N ARG A 121 -24.89 4.84 -0.34
CA ARG A 121 -24.89 3.37 -0.13
C ARG A 121 -23.57 2.84 0.45
N LEU A 122 -22.51 3.64 0.48
CA LEU A 122 -21.19 3.24 0.97
C LEU A 122 -20.85 3.82 2.36
N LEU A 123 -21.73 4.63 2.89
CA LEU A 123 -21.71 5.14 4.26
C LEU A 123 -22.77 4.45 5.11
#